data_60756faeaa79c72a3b49f1c26d13ce9f
#
_entry.id   60756faeaa79c72a3b49f1c26d13ce9f
#
_cell.length_a   1.000
_cell.length_b   1.000
_cell.length_c   1.000
_cell.angle_alpha   90.00
_cell.angle_beta   90.00
_cell.angle_gamma   90.00
#
_symmetry.space_group_name_H-M   'P 1'
#
loop_
_entity.id
_entity.type
_entity.pdbx_description
1 polymer ?
#
loop_
_entity_poly.entity_id
_entity_poly.type
_entity_poly.pdbx_seq_one_letter_code
_entity_poly.pdbx_strand_id
1 'polypeptide(L)'
;METGLFANLWFGLQTAGTLYNLFYCFIGALLGTMIGVLPGLGPVATIAMLLPITFGLPPVSALIMLAGIFYGAQYGGSTTAILVNLPGESSSIVTALDGYQMARQGKAGKALATAALGSFFAGTVTTLMIAMFSPPLAEVALKFGPAEYFSLMVLGLVASVVLAHGSLLKALGMIVFGLLLGLTGIDVNSGVARYSFGVPELIDGINFVVVAMGIFGLGEIVCNLETESEKTLAVKKVTGLMLNKEDFKAIAGPVVRGTFLGSILGILPGGGAMLSSFAAYALEKKVSKNSANFGKGAIEGVAAPEAANNAGAQASFIPMLTLGIPSNPVMALMIGAMIIQGIQPGPAVMTEQPALFWGLVASMWFGNLMLVILNLPLIGLWVKLVSVPYHRLFPAIVVFCVIGVFSLSNTTFDIYFMALFGFLGYLFRKLECEPAPMLLGFILGPMMEEYLRRALLLSKGSPMVLVTRPISATMLVLATGVMISVMLPAWRKKREEVFVE
;
A
#
# COMPACT_ATOMS: atom_id res chain seq x y z
N MET A 1 17.18 26.71 -5.86
CA MET A 1 16.49 26.62 -7.17
C MET A 1 15.11 27.23 -7.01
N GLU A 2 14.90 28.40 -7.52
CA GLU A 2 13.55 28.94 -7.73
C GLU A 2 12.96 28.28 -8.96
N THR A 3 12.61 27.03 -8.83
CA THR A 3 11.95 26.31 -9.91
C THR A 3 10.48 26.21 -9.53
N GLY A 4 9.64 26.90 -10.26
CA GLY A 4 8.18 26.80 -10.10
C GLY A 4 7.71 25.36 -10.32
N LEU A 5 6.51 25.03 -9.84
CA LEU A 5 5.90 23.70 -9.96
C LEU A 5 6.02 23.09 -11.37
N PHE A 6 5.82 23.89 -12.41
CA PHE A 6 5.93 23.44 -13.80
C PHE A 6 7.34 23.01 -14.20
N ALA A 7 8.37 23.72 -13.73
CA ALA A 7 9.76 23.35 -14.02
C ALA A 7 10.13 22.03 -13.34
N ASN A 8 9.69 21.82 -12.09
CA ASN A 8 9.90 20.59 -11.36
C ASN A 8 9.15 19.40 -11.99
N LEU A 9 7.90 19.60 -12.42
CA LEU A 9 7.15 18.58 -13.15
C LEU A 9 7.81 18.25 -14.48
N TRP A 10 8.31 19.25 -15.21
CA TRP A 10 9.03 19.02 -16.46
C TRP A 10 10.31 18.21 -16.23
N PHE A 11 11.08 18.56 -15.19
CA PHE A 11 12.25 17.79 -14.78
C PHE A 11 11.88 16.33 -14.41
N GLY A 12 10.79 16.14 -13.68
CA GLY A 12 10.25 14.81 -13.36
C GLY A 12 9.85 14.03 -14.61
N LEU A 13 9.18 14.66 -15.57
CA LEU A 13 8.80 14.05 -16.85
C LEU A 13 10.03 13.64 -17.68
N GLN A 14 11.07 14.46 -17.71
CA GLN A 14 12.33 14.10 -18.37
C GLN A 14 13.01 12.93 -17.69
N THR A 15 13.03 12.89 -16.36
CA THR A 15 13.61 11.79 -15.57
C THR A 15 12.83 10.49 -15.78
N ALA A 16 11.52 10.52 -15.60
CA ALA A 16 10.66 9.34 -15.76
C ALA A 16 10.54 8.90 -17.22
N GLY A 17 10.62 9.85 -18.16
CA GLY A 17 10.50 9.61 -19.61
C GLY A 17 11.74 9.02 -20.27
N THR A 18 12.84 8.81 -19.56
CA THR A 18 13.98 8.06 -20.12
C THR A 18 13.56 6.64 -20.48
N LEU A 19 14.11 6.10 -21.58
CA LEU A 19 13.76 4.76 -22.04
C LEU A 19 13.96 3.71 -20.94
N TYR A 20 15.00 3.88 -20.12
CA TYR A 20 15.32 3.02 -19.01
C TYR A 20 14.22 3.03 -17.93
N ASN A 21 13.80 4.21 -17.46
CA ASN A 21 12.76 4.35 -16.46
C ASN A 21 11.38 3.96 -16.99
N LEU A 22 11.05 4.26 -18.26
CA LEU A 22 9.84 3.78 -18.91
C LEU A 22 9.77 2.26 -19.00
N PHE A 23 10.91 1.62 -19.29
CA PHE A 23 10.99 0.16 -19.33
C PHE A 23 10.70 -0.45 -17.96
N TYR A 24 11.29 0.06 -16.87
CA TYR A 24 11.03 -0.46 -15.53
C TYR A 24 9.63 -0.10 -15.02
N CYS A 25 9.09 1.06 -15.40
CA CYS A 25 7.69 1.41 -15.16
C CYS A 25 6.75 0.39 -15.81
N PHE A 26 7.01 0.05 -17.07
CA PHE A 26 6.24 -0.94 -17.82
C PHE A 26 6.35 -2.34 -17.20
N ILE A 27 7.57 -2.80 -16.89
CA ILE A 27 7.79 -4.09 -16.23
C ILE A 27 7.08 -4.15 -14.89
N GLY A 28 7.17 -3.08 -14.08
CA GLY A 28 6.46 -2.97 -12.81
C GLY A 28 4.94 -3.08 -12.99
N ALA A 29 4.37 -2.29 -13.90
CA ALA A 29 2.94 -2.32 -14.20
C ALA A 29 2.48 -3.70 -14.71
N LEU A 30 3.26 -4.34 -15.57
CA LEU A 30 2.98 -5.66 -16.12
C LEU A 30 3.01 -6.74 -15.03
N LEU A 31 4.11 -6.82 -14.26
CA LEU A 31 4.25 -7.81 -13.19
C LEU A 31 3.22 -7.59 -12.08
N GLY A 32 2.98 -6.32 -11.72
CA GLY A 32 1.94 -5.98 -10.76
C GLY A 32 0.56 -6.43 -11.22
N THR A 33 0.18 -6.13 -12.45
CA THR A 33 -1.10 -6.59 -13.02
C THR A 33 -1.18 -8.11 -13.09
N MET A 34 -0.11 -8.76 -13.53
CA MET A 34 -0.06 -10.22 -13.68
C MET A 34 -0.27 -10.94 -12.34
N ILE A 35 0.37 -10.47 -11.27
CA ILE A 35 0.23 -11.07 -9.95
C ILE A 35 -1.07 -10.62 -9.28
N GLY A 36 -1.45 -9.34 -9.43
CA GLY A 36 -2.69 -8.80 -8.86
C GLY A 36 -3.97 -9.45 -9.42
N VAL A 37 -3.91 -9.97 -10.65
CA VAL A 37 -4.98 -10.77 -11.25
C VAL A 37 -5.11 -12.17 -10.60
N LEU A 38 -4.08 -12.64 -9.87
CA LEU A 38 -4.16 -13.90 -9.15
C LEU A 38 -4.93 -13.71 -7.83
N PRO A 39 -6.05 -14.43 -7.61
CA PRO A 39 -6.85 -14.27 -6.41
C PRO A 39 -6.02 -14.52 -5.14
N GLY A 40 -6.17 -13.63 -4.15
CA GLY A 40 -5.49 -13.76 -2.86
C GLY A 40 -4.05 -13.26 -2.82
N LEU A 41 -3.49 -12.72 -3.91
CA LEU A 41 -2.18 -12.08 -3.92
C LEU A 41 -2.35 -10.55 -4.02
N GLY A 42 -2.45 -9.89 -2.89
CA GLY A 42 -2.60 -8.44 -2.82
C GLY A 42 -1.29 -7.70 -3.12
N PRO A 43 -1.33 -6.36 -3.22
CA PRO A 43 -0.18 -5.53 -3.57
C PRO A 43 0.98 -5.65 -2.56
N VAL A 44 0.69 -5.88 -1.28
CA VAL A 44 1.71 -6.07 -0.24
C VAL A 44 2.54 -7.32 -0.53
N ALA A 45 1.89 -8.45 -0.76
CA ALA A 45 2.56 -9.70 -1.12
C ALA A 45 3.33 -9.55 -2.43
N THR A 46 2.72 -8.93 -3.43
CA THR A 46 3.32 -8.70 -4.74
C THR A 46 4.62 -7.89 -4.64
N ILE A 47 4.59 -6.78 -3.92
CA ILE A 47 5.78 -5.93 -3.73
C ILE A 47 6.83 -6.67 -2.91
N ALA A 48 6.43 -7.31 -1.80
CA ALA A 48 7.37 -8.06 -0.97
C ALA A 48 8.13 -9.11 -1.77
N MET A 49 7.45 -9.88 -2.62
CA MET A 49 8.06 -10.91 -3.46
C MET A 49 8.97 -10.36 -4.56
N LEU A 50 8.64 -9.19 -5.13
CA LEU A 50 9.37 -8.59 -6.23
C LEU A 50 10.43 -7.57 -5.78
N LEU A 51 10.43 -7.18 -4.51
CA LEU A 51 11.37 -6.21 -3.95
C LEU A 51 12.83 -6.57 -4.22
N PRO A 52 13.28 -7.82 -4.08
CA PRO A 52 14.69 -8.18 -4.37
C PRO A 52 15.14 -7.88 -5.78
N ILE A 53 14.25 -7.93 -6.76
CA ILE A 53 14.59 -7.65 -8.18
C ILE A 53 15.04 -6.18 -8.33
N THR A 54 14.63 -5.30 -7.44
CA THR A 54 14.93 -3.87 -7.52
C THR A 54 16.30 -3.48 -6.97
N PHE A 55 17.00 -4.37 -6.25
CA PHE A 55 18.28 -4.03 -5.60
C PHE A 55 19.42 -3.71 -6.56
N GLY A 56 19.43 -4.35 -7.71
CA GLY A 56 20.43 -4.08 -8.74
C GLY A 56 20.16 -2.85 -9.59
N LEU A 57 19.08 -2.12 -9.32
CA LEU A 57 18.64 -0.99 -10.12
C LEU A 57 19.04 0.35 -9.48
N PRO A 58 19.24 1.40 -10.28
CA PRO A 58 19.32 2.76 -9.75
C PRO A 58 18.09 3.10 -8.91
N PRO A 59 18.24 3.86 -7.80
CA PRO A 59 17.15 4.11 -6.85
C PRO A 59 15.86 4.66 -7.49
N VAL A 60 15.98 5.58 -8.45
CA VAL A 60 14.83 6.14 -9.18
C VAL A 60 14.07 5.06 -9.93
N SER A 61 14.78 4.21 -10.67
CA SER A 61 14.20 3.13 -11.47
C SER A 61 13.57 2.04 -10.59
N ALA A 62 14.22 1.74 -9.45
CA ALA A 62 13.72 0.79 -8.46
C ALA A 62 12.36 1.24 -7.91
N LEU A 63 12.26 2.50 -7.45
CA LEU A 63 11.01 3.02 -6.91
C LEU A 63 9.93 3.20 -7.98
N ILE A 64 10.28 3.59 -9.20
CA ILE A 64 9.35 3.65 -10.34
C ILE A 64 8.79 2.25 -10.63
N MET A 65 9.63 1.21 -10.63
CA MET A 65 9.19 -0.16 -10.84
C MET A 65 8.27 -0.63 -9.72
N LEU A 66 8.61 -0.38 -8.45
CA LEU A 66 7.78 -0.76 -7.30
C LEU A 66 6.44 -0.03 -7.29
N ALA A 67 6.42 1.25 -7.65
CA ALA A 67 5.18 2.01 -7.82
C ALA A 67 4.31 1.42 -8.94
N GLY A 68 4.92 1.06 -10.07
CA GLY A 68 4.23 0.34 -11.15
C GLY A 68 3.65 -0.99 -10.71
N ILE A 69 4.38 -1.77 -9.89
CA ILE A 69 3.90 -3.02 -9.28
C ILE A 69 2.67 -2.74 -8.40
N PHE A 70 2.73 -1.70 -7.56
CA PHE A 70 1.62 -1.34 -6.69
C PHE A 70 0.35 -1.04 -7.48
N TYR A 71 0.43 -0.13 -8.44
CA TYR A 71 -0.73 0.24 -9.25
C TYR A 71 -1.21 -0.93 -10.11
N GLY A 72 -0.29 -1.71 -10.65
CA GLY A 72 -0.63 -2.92 -11.43
C GLY A 72 -1.41 -3.93 -10.60
N ALA A 73 -1.00 -4.16 -9.36
CA ALA A 73 -1.70 -5.07 -8.44
C ALA A 73 -3.11 -4.56 -8.10
N GLN A 74 -3.30 -3.25 -7.96
CA GLN A 74 -4.63 -2.65 -7.76
C GLN A 74 -5.56 -2.93 -8.95
N TYR A 75 -5.10 -2.65 -10.18
CA TYR A 75 -5.89 -2.91 -11.39
C TYR A 75 -6.20 -4.40 -11.58
N GLY A 76 -5.20 -5.26 -11.32
CA GLY A 76 -5.35 -6.72 -11.41
C GLY A 76 -6.39 -7.23 -10.41
N GLY A 77 -6.32 -6.75 -9.16
CA GLY A 77 -7.25 -7.11 -8.10
C GLY A 77 -8.70 -6.75 -8.40
N SER A 78 -8.93 -5.56 -8.97
CA SER A 78 -10.26 -5.14 -9.43
C SER A 78 -10.77 -5.99 -10.58
N THR A 79 -9.89 -6.44 -11.47
CA THR A 79 -10.27 -7.35 -12.57
C THR A 79 -10.82 -8.67 -12.05
N THR A 80 -10.18 -9.29 -11.07
CA THR A 80 -10.66 -10.54 -10.45
C THR A 80 -11.91 -10.33 -9.61
N ALA A 81 -11.99 -9.23 -8.87
CA ALA A 81 -13.19 -8.86 -8.12
C ALA A 81 -14.43 -8.80 -9.02
N ILE A 82 -14.31 -8.17 -10.19
CA ILE A 82 -15.39 -8.03 -11.17
C ILE A 82 -15.72 -9.35 -11.86
N LEU A 83 -14.71 -10.12 -12.29
CA LEU A 83 -14.93 -11.29 -13.14
C LEU A 83 -15.36 -12.54 -12.37
N VAL A 84 -14.80 -12.76 -11.17
CA VAL A 84 -14.94 -14.03 -10.45
C VAL A 84 -15.41 -13.88 -9.00
N ASN A 85 -15.70 -12.66 -8.54
CA ASN A 85 -16.08 -12.34 -7.15
C ASN A 85 -15.03 -12.77 -6.11
N LEU A 86 -13.77 -12.74 -6.52
CA LEU A 86 -12.63 -12.98 -5.65
C LEU A 86 -11.76 -11.72 -5.69
N PRO A 87 -11.87 -10.84 -4.69
CA PRO A 87 -11.06 -9.64 -4.68
C PRO A 87 -9.57 -10.01 -4.59
N GLY A 88 -8.75 -9.45 -5.48
CA GLY A 88 -7.29 -9.62 -5.42
C GLY A 88 -6.69 -8.85 -4.24
N GLU A 89 -7.41 -7.84 -3.75
CA GLU A 89 -7.02 -7.02 -2.61
C GLU A 89 -8.25 -6.57 -1.81
N SER A 90 -8.04 -6.14 -0.56
CA SER A 90 -9.13 -5.73 0.33
C SER A 90 -9.89 -4.49 -0.15
N SER A 91 -9.25 -3.59 -0.88
CA SER A 91 -9.91 -2.39 -1.42
C SER A 91 -10.87 -2.67 -2.58
N SER A 92 -10.68 -3.78 -3.30
CA SER A 92 -11.55 -4.21 -4.41
C SER A 92 -12.77 -5.04 -3.97
N ILE A 93 -12.90 -5.37 -2.68
CA ILE A 93 -14.07 -6.06 -2.13
C ILE A 93 -15.36 -5.32 -2.48
N VAL A 94 -15.34 -4.01 -2.30
CA VAL A 94 -16.52 -3.15 -2.54
C VAL A 94 -16.88 -3.09 -4.02
N THR A 95 -15.86 -3.08 -4.88
CA THR A 95 -16.06 -3.13 -6.34
C THR A 95 -16.75 -4.42 -6.78
N ALA A 96 -16.49 -5.54 -6.08
CA ALA A 96 -17.13 -6.81 -6.38
C ALA A 96 -18.65 -6.77 -6.17
N LEU A 97 -19.15 -5.96 -5.22
CA LEU A 97 -20.59 -5.89 -4.89
C LEU A 97 -21.47 -5.59 -6.11
N ASP A 98 -21.05 -4.62 -6.92
CA ASP A 98 -21.78 -4.25 -8.14
C ASP A 98 -21.09 -4.77 -9.40
N GLY A 99 -19.75 -4.78 -9.46
CA GLY A 99 -18.98 -5.18 -10.61
C GLY A 99 -19.20 -6.65 -10.99
N TYR A 100 -19.24 -7.55 -10.02
CA TYR A 100 -19.55 -8.95 -10.27
C TYR A 100 -21.01 -9.16 -10.71
N GLN A 101 -21.95 -8.41 -10.13
CA GLN A 101 -23.35 -8.46 -10.59
C GLN A 101 -23.49 -7.99 -12.03
N MET A 102 -22.76 -6.93 -12.43
CA MET A 102 -22.68 -6.52 -13.82
C MET A 102 -22.10 -7.64 -14.71
N ALA A 103 -21.06 -8.32 -14.26
CA ALA A 103 -20.45 -9.44 -15.00
C ALA A 103 -21.45 -10.59 -15.18
N ARG A 104 -22.21 -10.96 -14.16
CA ARG A 104 -23.29 -11.95 -14.23
C ARG A 104 -24.38 -11.58 -15.24
N GLN A 105 -24.66 -10.28 -15.37
CA GLN A 105 -25.63 -9.72 -16.34
C GLN A 105 -25.06 -9.62 -17.77
N GLY A 106 -23.83 -10.11 -18.03
CA GLY A 106 -23.17 -10.01 -19.35
C GLY A 106 -22.55 -8.64 -19.63
N LYS A 107 -22.45 -7.75 -18.62
CA LYS A 107 -21.89 -6.40 -18.72
C LYS A 107 -20.47 -6.31 -18.14
N ALA A 108 -19.73 -7.43 -18.09
CA ALA A 108 -18.38 -7.47 -17.55
C ALA A 108 -17.44 -6.45 -18.21
N GLY A 109 -17.52 -6.30 -19.55
CA GLY A 109 -16.71 -5.33 -20.27
C GLY A 109 -16.98 -3.89 -19.85
N LYS A 110 -18.24 -3.52 -19.61
CA LYS A 110 -18.57 -2.17 -19.10
C LYS A 110 -18.04 -1.94 -17.69
N ALA A 111 -18.15 -2.93 -16.79
CA ALA A 111 -17.62 -2.82 -15.44
C ALA A 111 -16.10 -2.63 -15.44
N LEU A 112 -15.37 -3.43 -16.22
CA LEU A 112 -13.92 -3.33 -16.37
C LEU A 112 -13.48 -2.01 -17.00
N ALA A 113 -14.19 -1.53 -18.02
CA ALA A 113 -13.90 -0.23 -18.63
C ALA A 113 -14.16 0.92 -17.65
N THR A 114 -15.22 0.84 -16.85
CA THR A 114 -15.53 1.81 -15.79
C THR A 114 -14.44 1.84 -14.73
N ALA A 115 -14.02 0.68 -14.26
CA ALA A 115 -12.93 0.56 -13.30
C ALA A 115 -11.64 1.17 -13.86
N ALA A 116 -11.19 0.75 -15.05
CA ALA A 116 -9.95 1.21 -15.64
C ALA A 116 -9.94 2.72 -15.94
N LEU A 117 -11.01 3.25 -16.52
CA LEU A 117 -11.09 4.69 -16.87
C LEU A 117 -11.28 5.56 -15.62
N GLY A 118 -12.08 5.12 -14.65
CA GLY A 118 -12.22 5.78 -13.34
C GLY A 118 -10.91 5.84 -12.60
N SER A 119 -10.17 4.75 -12.55
CA SER A 119 -8.84 4.65 -11.95
C SER A 119 -7.80 5.52 -12.66
N PHE A 120 -7.82 5.55 -14.01
CA PHE A 120 -6.93 6.41 -14.78
C PHE A 120 -7.17 7.90 -14.49
N PHE A 121 -8.44 8.32 -14.48
CA PHE A 121 -8.80 9.70 -14.12
C PHE A 121 -8.33 10.02 -12.71
N ALA A 122 -8.67 9.17 -11.75
CA ALA A 122 -8.33 9.35 -10.34
C ALA A 122 -6.81 9.41 -10.15
N GLY A 123 -6.07 8.49 -10.74
CA GLY A 123 -4.62 8.48 -10.69
C GLY A 123 -3.99 9.73 -11.30
N THR A 124 -4.50 10.18 -12.45
CA THR A 124 -4.01 11.40 -13.12
C THR A 124 -4.21 12.64 -12.25
N VAL A 125 -5.40 12.82 -11.67
CA VAL A 125 -5.73 13.96 -10.81
C VAL A 125 -4.94 13.89 -9.50
N THR A 126 -4.86 12.73 -8.87
CA THR A 126 -4.14 12.56 -7.61
C THR A 126 -2.63 12.79 -7.77
N THR A 127 -2.04 12.36 -8.89
CA THR A 127 -0.63 12.68 -9.21
C THR A 127 -0.40 14.19 -9.25
N LEU A 128 -1.32 14.95 -9.85
CA LEU A 128 -1.25 16.41 -9.82
C LEU A 128 -1.38 16.96 -8.40
N MET A 129 -2.29 16.39 -7.59
CA MET A 129 -2.44 16.77 -6.18
C MET A 129 -1.15 16.48 -5.37
N ILE A 130 -0.49 15.33 -5.60
CA ILE A 130 0.80 15.02 -4.98
C ILE A 130 1.82 16.10 -5.33
N ALA A 131 1.94 16.46 -6.61
CA ALA A 131 2.88 17.48 -7.06
C ALA A 131 2.61 18.87 -6.46
N MET A 132 1.33 19.22 -6.24
CA MET A 132 0.94 20.52 -5.67
C MET A 132 1.07 20.58 -4.15
N PHE A 133 0.71 19.49 -3.44
CA PHE A 133 0.63 19.51 -1.97
C PHE A 133 1.89 19.00 -1.28
N SER A 134 2.73 18.19 -1.96
CA SER A 134 3.95 17.69 -1.33
C SER A 134 4.97 18.80 -1.00
N PRO A 135 5.25 19.79 -1.86
CA PRO A 135 6.21 20.84 -1.52
C PRO A 135 5.84 21.62 -0.26
N PRO A 136 4.63 22.21 -0.12
CA PRO A 136 4.27 22.92 1.11
C PRO A 136 4.24 22.01 2.35
N LEU A 137 3.87 20.75 2.20
CA LEU A 137 3.91 19.81 3.31
C LEU A 137 5.35 19.47 3.72
N ALA A 138 6.27 19.32 2.77
CA ALA A 138 7.69 19.15 3.05
C ALA A 138 8.30 20.36 3.75
N GLU A 139 7.94 21.59 3.36
CA GLU A 139 8.37 22.81 4.07
C GLU A 139 7.91 22.84 5.53
N VAL A 140 6.68 22.39 5.80
CA VAL A 140 6.18 22.24 7.17
C VAL A 140 6.94 21.14 7.90
N ALA A 141 7.21 20.01 7.24
CA ALA A 141 7.95 18.90 7.81
C ALA A 141 9.41 19.23 8.15
N LEU A 142 10.06 20.12 7.40
CA LEU A 142 11.40 20.61 7.71
C LEU A 142 11.48 21.41 9.03
N LYS A 143 10.35 21.88 9.55
CA LYS A 143 10.26 22.54 10.87
C LYS A 143 10.15 21.55 12.03
N PHE A 144 9.98 20.26 11.73
CA PHE A 144 9.88 19.23 12.73
C PHE A 144 11.26 18.91 13.31
N GLY A 145 11.35 18.92 14.62
CA GLY A 145 12.50 18.39 15.34
C GLY A 145 12.27 16.92 15.78
N PRO A 146 13.22 16.36 16.52
CA PRO A 146 13.10 14.96 16.96
C PRO A 146 11.85 14.64 17.79
N ALA A 147 11.37 15.58 18.61
CA ALA A 147 10.15 15.39 19.40
C ALA A 147 8.90 15.29 18.52
N GLU A 148 8.83 16.11 17.47
CA GLU A 148 7.72 16.09 16.51
C GLU A 148 7.70 14.80 15.69
N TYR A 149 8.86 14.35 15.20
CA TYR A 149 8.97 13.07 14.47
C TYR A 149 8.59 11.88 15.34
N PHE A 150 9.04 11.83 16.59
CA PHE A 150 8.63 10.81 17.54
C PHE A 150 7.10 10.79 17.71
N SER A 151 6.50 11.96 17.97
CA SER A 151 5.06 12.07 18.21
C SER A 151 4.24 11.73 16.96
N LEU A 152 4.75 12.06 15.78
CA LEU A 152 4.13 11.72 14.50
C LEU A 152 4.15 10.21 14.24
N MET A 153 5.25 9.52 14.60
CA MET A 153 5.34 8.06 14.50
C MET A 153 4.39 7.36 15.48
N VAL A 154 4.28 7.88 16.70
CA VAL A 154 3.29 7.40 17.68
C VAL A 154 1.86 7.55 17.13
N LEU A 155 1.53 8.72 16.55
CA LEU A 155 0.24 8.95 15.92
C LEU A 155 0.00 7.99 14.76
N GLY A 156 1.00 7.75 13.91
CA GLY A 156 0.93 6.79 12.79
C GLY A 156 0.67 5.36 13.25
N LEU A 157 1.37 4.90 14.30
CA LEU A 157 1.14 3.57 14.88
C LEU A 157 -0.26 3.46 15.50
N VAL A 158 -0.69 4.46 16.25
CA VAL A 158 -2.04 4.49 16.84
C VAL A 158 -3.11 4.47 15.75
N ALA A 159 -2.95 5.26 14.70
CA ALA A 159 -3.87 5.27 13.58
C ALA A 159 -3.94 3.90 12.88
N SER A 160 -2.80 3.21 12.72
CA SER A 160 -2.77 1.88 12.13
C SER A 160 -3.53 0.83 12.96
N VAL A 161 -3.47 0.94 14.29
CA VAL A 161 -4.25 0.07 15.20
C VAL A 161 -5.75 0.28 15.05
N VAL A 162 -6.16 1.55 14.92
CA VAL A 162 -7.58 1.92 14.79
C VAL A 162 -8.19 1.34 13.53
N LEU A 163 -7.42 1.32 12.45
CA LEU A 163 -7.87 0.90 11.12
C LEU A 163 -7.58 -0.58 10.84
N ALA A 164 -6.84 -1.26 11.72
CA ALA A 164 -6.62 -2.70 11.62
C ALA A 164 -7.92 -3.49 11.82
N HIS A 165 -8.07 -4.57 11.07
CA HIS A 165 -9.22 -5.47 11.19
C HIS A 165 -9.15 -6.29 12.48
N GLY A 166 -10.28 -6.65 13.04
CA GLY A 166 -10.35 -7.55 14.18
C GLY A 166 -10.11 -6.88 15.55
N SER A 167 -9.49 -7.60 16.48
CA SER A 167 -9.33 -7.18 17.88
C SER A 167 -8.25 -6.11 18.05
N LEU A 168 -8.61 -5.02 18.73
CA LEU A 168 -7.67 -3.95 19.12
C LEU A 168 -6.45 -4.49 19.88
N LEU A 169 -6.67 -5.45 20.79
CA LEU A 169 -5.59 -6.04 21.58
C LEU A 169 -4.61 -6.83 20.72
N LYS A 170 -5.13 -7.57 19.72
CA LYS A 170 -4.29 -8.29 18.75
C LYS A 170 -3.46 -7.29 17.92
N ALA A 171 -4.06 -6.20 17.43
CA ALA A 171 -3.35 -5.18 16.67
C ALA A 171 -2.25 -4.50 17.50
N LEU A 172 -2.50 -4.16 18.77
CA LEU A 172 -1.48 -3.66 19.70
C LEU A 172 -0.36 -4.67 19.93
N GLY A 173 -0.71 -5.95 20.15
CA GLY A 173 0.26 -7.03 20.28
C GLY A 173 1.15 -7.16 19.04
N MET A 174 0.58 -7.05 17.85
CA MET A 174 1.31 -7.09 16.59
C MET A 174 2.26 -5.89 16.43
N ILE A 175 1.85 -4.68 16.83
CA ILE A 175 2.76 -3.52 16.85
C ILE A 175 3.94 -3.76 17.80
N VAL A 176 3.66 -4.19 19.02
CA VAL A 176 4.73 -4.44 20.02
C VAL A 176 5.69 -5.52 19.51
N PHE A 177 5.16 -6.57 18.91
CA PHE A 177 5.98 -7.61 18.29
C PHE A 177 6.85 -7.05 17.15
N GLY A 178 6.27 -6.21 16.29
CA GLY A 178 7.02 -5.52 15.24
C GLY A 178 8.11 -4.60 15.77
N LEU A 179 7.80 -3.79 16.80
CA LEU A 179 8.79 -2.94 17.48
C LEU A 179 9.98 -3.77 18.02
N LEU A 180 9.70 -4.89 18.69
CA LEU A 180 10.75 -5.76 19.22
C LEU A 180 11.62 -6.36 18.11
N LEU A 181 11.02 -6.80 17.01
CA LEU A 181 11.75 -7.29 15.85
C LEU A 181 12.65 -6.19 15.25
N GLY A 182 12.13 -4.97 15.10
CA GLY A 182 12.87 -3.84 14.53
C GLY A 182 14.04 -3.38 15.44
N LEU A 183 13.97 -3.64 16.73
CA LEU A 183 15.04 -3.30 17.69
C LEU A 183 16.09 -4.40 17.82
N THR A 184 15.99 -5.49 17.07
CA THR A 184 17.03 -6.54 17.01
C THR A 184 18.27 -6.01 16.30
N GLY A 185 19.46 -6.30 16.84
CA GLY A 185 20.73 -5.89 16.26
C GLY A 185 21.54 -4.96 17.16
N ILE A 186 22.54 -4.29 16.61
CA ILE A 186 23.41 -3.39 17.36
C ILE A 186 22.69 -2.08 17.66
N ASP A 187 22.66 -1.71 18.94
CA ASP A 187 22.23 -0.39 19.37
C ASP A 187 23.24 0.67 18.89
N VAL A 188 22.80 1.58 18.03
CA VAL A 188 23.65 2.62 17.40
C VAL A 188 24.35 3.51 18.44
N ASN A 189 23.76 3.70 19.62
CA ASN A 189 24.33 4.59 20.65
C ASN A 189 25.29 3.87 21.62
N SER A 190 24.98 2.63 22.01
CA SER A 190 25.80 1.87 22.98
C SER A 190 26.74 0.87 22.32
N GLY A 191 26.54 0.53 21.05
CA GLY A 191 27.30 -0.52 20.36
C GLY A 191 26.99 -1.94 20.85
N VAL A 192 26.01 -2.11 21.72
CA VAL A 192 25.65 -3.42 22.31
C VAL A 192 24.62 -4.12 21.42
N ALA A 193 24.86 -5.39 21.09
CA ALA A 193 23.89 -6.21 20.38
C ALA A 193 22.67 -6.53 21.25
N ARG A 194 21.48 -6.29 20.72
CA ARG A 194 20.19 -6.54 21.39
C ARG A 194 19.44 -7.64 20.68
N TYR A 195 18.81 -8.54 21.43
CA TYR A 195 17.95 -9.63 20.93
C TYR A 195 18.62 -10.52 19.86
N SER A 196 19.97 -10.56 19.83
CA SER A 196 20.72 -11.43 18.91
C SER A 196 20.82 -12.87 19.40
N PHE A 197 20.55 -13.13 20.69
CA PHE A 197 20.58 -14.48 21.31
C PHE A 197 21.86 -15.29 21.03
N GLY A 198 22.96 -14.60 20.74
CA GLY A 198 24.23 -15.23 20.36
C GLY A 198 24.30 -15.75 18.92
N VAL A 199 23.33 -15.40 18.09
CA VAL A 199 23.29 -15.72 16.65
C VAL A 199 24.00 -14.60 15.88
N PRO A 200 25.15 -14.88 15.21
CA PRO A 200 25.93 -13.85 14.52
C PRO A 200 25.14 -13.10 13.44
N GLU A 201 24.27 -13.78 12.72
CA GLU A 201 23.46 -13.22 11.64
C GLU A 201 22.41 -12.21 12.13
N LEU A 202 22.06 -12.24 13.43
CA LEU A 202 21.15 -11.28 14.05
C LEU A 202 21.87 -10.05 14.63
N ILE A 203 23.19 -10.00 14.61
CA ILE A 203 23.97 -8.86 15.12
C ILE A 203 23.70 -7.60 14.27
N ASP A 204 23.62 -7.75 12.95
CA ASP A 204 23.32 -6.65 12.02
C ASP A 204 21.82 -6.34 11.91
N GLY A 205 21.00 -7.01 12.74
CA GLY A 205 19.55 -6.87 12.74
C GLY A 205 18.85 -7.85 11.80
N ILE A 206 17.52 -7.79 11.82
CA ILE A 206 16.68 -8.64 10.96
C ILE A 206 16.45 -7.91 9.64
N ASN A 207 16.73 -8.58 8.54
CA ASN A 207 16.46 -8.01 7.22
C ASN A 207 14.93 -7.88 7.01
N PHE A 208 14.49 -6.65 6.80
CA PHE A 208 13.09 -6.31 6.58
C PHE A 208 12.43 -7.10 5.44
N VAL A 209 13.17 -7.31 4.34
CA VAL A 209 12.66 -8.01 3.15
C VAL A 209 12.37 -9.47 3.48
N VAL A 210 13.21 -10.12 4.27
CA VAL A 210 13.04 -11.51 4.71
C VAL A 210 11.75 -11.67 5.51
N VAL A 211 11.48 -10.75 6.45
CA VAL A 211 10.25 -10.72 7.24
C VAL A 211 9.03 -10.50 6.35
N ALA A 212 9.10 -9.50 5.47
CA ALA A 212 8.00 -9.16 4.58
C ALA A 212 7.68 -10.29 3.60
N MET A 213 8.71 -10.88 2.97
CA MET A 213 8.51 -12.01 2.05
C MET A 213 8.02 -13.26 2.77
N GLY A 214 8.49 -13.51 3.99
CA GLY A 214 7.98 -14.60 4.81
C GLY A 214 6.49 -14.43 5.08
N ILE A 215 6.13 -13.35 5.75
CA ILE A 215 4.76 -13.14 6.25
C ILE A 215 3.76 -12.92 5.12
N PHE A 216 4.05 -12.00 4.20
CA PHE A 216 3.11 -11.63 3.13
C PHE A 216 3.29 -12.46 1.86
N GLY A 217 4.49 -13.01 1.58
CA GLY A 217 4.72 -13.91 0.47
C GLY A 217 4.36 -15.36 0.82
N LEU A 218 5.19 -16.02 1.62
CA LEU A 218 4.99 -17.46 1.92
C LEU A 218 3.75 -17.70 2.77
N GLY A 219 3.46 -16.86 3.77
CA GLY A 219 2.27 -16.99 4.63
C GLY A 219 0.98 -16.91 3.81
N GLU A 220 0.92 -15.98 2.84
CA GLU A 220 -0.20 -15.85 1.90
C GLU A 220 -0.35 -17.09 1.02
N ILE A 221 0.76 -17.58 0.46
CA ILE A 221 0.77 -18.78 -0.40
C ILE A 221 0.18 -19.98 0.35
N VAL A 222 0.62 -20.21 1.59
CA VAL A 222 0.14 -21.34 2.40
C VAL A 222 -1.37 -21.22 2.70
N CYS A 223 -1.84 -20.02 3.04
CA CYS A 223 -3.26 -19.78 3.27
C CYS A 223 -4.10 -20.00 2.01
N ASN A 224 -3.63 -19.54 0.86
CA ASN A 224 -4.33 -19.71 -0.40
C ASN A 224 -4.40 -21.16 -0.84
N LEU A 225 -3.34 -21.96 -0.61
CA LEU A 225 -3.34 -23.41 -0.89
C LEU A 225 -4.35 -24.18 -0.04
N GLU A 226 -4.55 -23.74 1.21
CA GLU A 226 -5.54 -24.39 2.09
C GLU A 226 -6.99 -24.08 1.67
N THR A 227 -7.23 -22.86 1.16
CA THR A 227 -8.58 -22.40 0.79
C THR A 227 -8.96 -22.73 -0.65
N GLU A 228 -8.04 -23.25 -1.45
CA GLU A 228 -8.29 -23.63 -2.85
C GLU A 228 -9.30 -24.79 -2.92
N SER A 229 -10.59 -24.46 -2.97
CA SER A 229 -11.57 -25.40 -3.45
C SER A 229 -11.44 -25.52 -4.97
N GLU A 230 -11.54 -26.75 -5.52
CA GLU A 230 -11.42 -27.11 -6.95
C GLU A 230 -12.41 -26.41 -7.90
N LYS A 231 -12.82 -25.19 -7.61
CA LYS A 231 -13.68 -24.41 -8.48
C LYS A 231 -12.88 -23.93 -9.68
N THR A 232 -12.92 -24.70 -10.74
CA THR A 232 -12.57 -24.22 -12.09
C THR A 232 -13.42 -22.98 -12.34
N LEU A 233 -12.81 -21.79 -12.27
CA LEU A 233 -13.50 -20.53 -12.49
C LEU A 233 -13.83 -20.41 -13.98
N ALA A 234 -15.04 -20.76 -14.35
CA ALA A 234 -15.52 -20.59 -15.73
C ALA A 234 -15.81 -19.11 -15.98
N VAL A 235 -14.80 -18.37 -16.42
CA VAL A 235 -14.97 -16.96 -16.82
C VAL A 235 -15.60 -16.92 -18.21
N LYS A 236 -16.78 -16.29 -18.32
CA LYS A 236 -17.41 -16.02 -19.61
C LYS A 236 -16.56 -15.05 -20.45
N LYS A 237 -16.58 -15.23 -21.78
CA LYS A 237 -15.89 -14.31 -22.69
C LYS A 237 -16.31 -12.86 -22.44
N VAL A 238 -15.34 -11.99 -22.12
CA VAL A 238 -15.59 -10.56 -21.91
C VAL A 238 -15.83 -9.89 -23.26
N THR A 239 -16.95 -9.19 -23.36
CA THR A 239 -17.34 -8.41 -24.56
C THR A 239 -17.86 -7.03 -24.11
N GLY A 240 -17.88 -6.05 -25.02
CA GLY A 240 -18.50 -4.75 -24.74
C GLY A 240 -17.66 -3.84 -23.82
N LEU A 241 -16.35 -3.70 -24.09
CA LEU A 241 -15.46 -2.79 -23.38
C LEU A 241 -15.72 -1.30 -23.64
N MET A 242 -16.57 -0.97 -24.61
CA MET A 242 -16.88 0.42 -24.94
C MET A 242 -18.02 0.95 -24.07
N LEU A 243 -17.77 2.07 -23.39
CA LEU A 243 -18.80 2.82 -22.66
C LEU A 243 -19.55 3.74 -23.64
N ASN A 244 -20.84 3.82 -23.51
CA ASN A 244 -21.68 4.76 -24.27
C ASN A 244 -21.76 6.14 -23.55
N LYS A 245 -22.38 7.12 -24.19
CA LYS A 245 -22.53 8.48 -23.63
C LYS A 245 -23.31 8.51 -22.30
N GLU A 246 -24.27 7.60 -22.14
CA GLU A 246 -25.07 7.48 -20.92
C GLU A 246 -24.24 6.91 -19.78
N ASP A 247 -23.43 5.87 -20.07
CA ASP A 247 -22.50 5.29 -19.12
C ASP A 247 -21.51 6.36 -18.61
N PHE A 248 -20.89 7.15 -19.53
CA PHE A 248 -20.00 8.25 -19.16
C PHE A 248 -20.68 9.30 -18.28
N LYS A 249 -21.92 9.67 -18.59
CA LYS A 249 -22.70 10.63 -17.80
C LYS A 249 -23.02 10.08 -16.40
N ALA A 250 -23.28 8.77 -16.31
CA ALA A 250 -23.54 8.11 -15.03
C ALA A 250 -22.31 8.05 -14.14
N ILE A 251 -21.13 7.77 -14.70
CA ILE A 251 -19.90 7.57 -13.89
C ILE A 251 -19.14 8.88 -13.59
N ALA A 252 -19.33 9.95 -14.35
CA ALA A 252 -18.53 11.18 -14.20
C ALA A 252 -18.59 11.78 -12.80
N GLY A 253 -19.79 11.93 -12.22
CA GLY A 253 -19.95 12.42 -10.85
C GLY A 253 -19.33 11.50 -9.80
N PRO A 254 -19.68 10.19 -9.80
CA PRO A 254 -19.06 9.18 -8.92
C PRO A 254 -17.53 9.17 -8.97
N VAL A 255 -16.93 9.18 -10.16
CA VAL A 255 -15.47 9.19 -10.34
C VAL A 255 -14.85 10.44 -9.69
N VAL A 256 -15.41 11.61 -9.92
CA VAL A 256 -14.89 12.86 -9.31
C VAL A 256 -14.98 12.80 -7.79
N ARG A 257 -16.15 12.46 -7.24
CA ARG A 257 -16.33 12.36 -5.77
C ARG A 257 -15.41 11.31 -5.16
N GLY A 258 -15.31 10.14 -5.80
CA GLY A 258 -14.39 9.08 -5.39
C GLY A 258 -12.94 9.54 -5.40
N THR A 259 -12.49 10.23 -6.45
CA THR A 259 -11.13 10.77 -6.57
C THR A 259 -10.78 11.71 -5.41
N PHE A 260 -11.61 12.70 -5.15
CA PHE A 260 -11.33 13.66 -4.06
C PHE A 260 -11.37 13.00 -2.68
N LEU A 261 -12.38 12.17 -2.43
CA LEU A 261 -12.49 11.46 -1.16
C LEU A 261 -11.30 10.51 -0.95
N GLY A 262 -10.94 9.75 -1.99
CA GLY A 262 -9.80 8.85 -1.96
C GLY A 262 -8.49 9.57 -1.73
N SER A 263 -8.27 10.69 -2.39
CA SER A 263 -7.05 11.50 -2.20
C SER A 263 -6.91 12.03 -0.77
N ILE A 264 -8.00 12.41 -0.12
CA ILE A 264 -7.98 12.88 1.27
C ILE A 264 -7.73 11.70 2.23
N LEU A 265 -8.48 10.61 2.07
CA LEU A 265 -8.38 9.46 2.97
C LEU A 265 -7.08 8.68 2.80
N GLY A 266 -6.48 8.69 1.59
CA GLY A 266 -5.21 8.04 1.29
C GLY A 266 -4.01 8.63 2.04
N ILE A 267 -4.06 9.91 2.41
CA ILE A 267 -3.02 10.57 3.19
C ILE A 267 -3.04 10.09 4.66
N LEU A 268 -4.21 9.68 5.14
CA LEU A 268 -4.38 9.29 6.54
C LEU A 268 -3.67 7.97 6.85
N PRO A 269 -2.88 7.90 7.94
CA PRO A 269 -2.25 6.67 8.37
C PRO A 269 -3.29 5.56 8.60
N GLY A 270 -3.03 4.38 8.04
CA GLY A 270 -3.91 3.22 8.11
C GLY A 270 -5.12 3.24 7.16
N GLY A 271 -5.51 4.40 6.62
CA GLY A 271 -6.67 4.53 5.74
C GLY A 271 -6.48 3.90 4.37
N GLY A 272 -5.49 4.40 3.66
CA GLY A 272 -5.10 3.90 2.34
C GLY A 272 -6.26 3.71 1.36
N ALA A 273 -6.04 2.82 0.40
CA ALA A 273 -6.98 2.51 -0.66
C ALA A 273 -8.27 1.85 -0.16
N MET A 274 -8.18 1.01 0.87
CA MET A 274 -9.32 0.26 1.38
C MET A 274 -10.38 1.18 1.99
N LEU A 275 -10.01 2.00 2.99
CA LEU A 275 -10.95 2.93 3.62
C LEU A 275 -11.56 3.88 2.57
N SER A 276 -10.73 4.31 1.61
CA SER A 276 -11.16 5.18 0.51
C SER A 276 -12.28 4.55 -0.32
N SER A 277 -12.13 3.28 -0.71
CA SER A 277 -13.12 2.54 -1.51
C SER A 277 -14.44 2.37 -0.77
N PHE A 278 -14.39 1.92 0.49
CA PHE A 278 -15.59 1.72 1.30
C PHE A 278 -16.32 3.04 1.54
N ALA A 279 -15.60 4.10 1.91
CA ALA A 279 -16.18 5.42 2.13
C ALA A 279 -16.82 5.99 0.86
N ALA A 280 -16.16 5.81 -0.30
CA ALA A 280 -16.69 6.28 -1.58
C ALA A 280 -17.96 5.54 -2.00
N TYR A 281 -18.01 4.22 -1.81
CA TYR A 281 -19.20 3.43 -2.06
C TYR A 281 -20.38 3.88 -1.17
N ALA A 282 -20.11 4.00 0.14
CA ALA A 282 -21.14 4.43 1.09
C ALA A 282 -21.67 5.86 0.80
N LEU A 283 -20.76 6.77 0.44
CA LEU A 283 -21.11 8.13 0.03
C LEU A 283 -21.97 8.10 -1.24
N GLU A 284 -21.49 7.38 -2.26
CA GLU A 284 -22.18 7.33 -3.55
C GLU A 284 -23.56 6.70 -3.44
N LYS A 285 -23.70 5.62 -2.66
CA LYS A 285 -25.00 5.01 -2.36
C LYS A 285 -25.99 5.99 -1.73
N LYS A 286 -25.54 6.98 -0.94
CA LYS A 286 -26.39 8.03 -0.35
C LYS A 286 -26.74 9.14 -1.33
N VAL A 287 -25.82 9.50 -2.21
CA VAL A 287 -25.94 10.67 -3.10
C VAL A 287 -26.56 10.31 -4.44
N SER A 288 -26.39 9.07 -4.92
CA SER A 288 -26.87 8.62 -6.22
C SER A 288 -28.39 8.52 -6.26
N LYS A 289 -28.97 9.01 -7.35
CA LYS A 289 -30.40 8.80 -7.69
C LYS A 289 -30.73 7.33 -7.93
N ASN A 290 -29.70 6.50 -8.23
CA ASN A 290 -29.82 5.07 -8.53
C ASN A 290 -29.53 4.18 -7.29
N SER A 291 -29.64 4.73 -6.10
CA SER A 291 -29.31 4.09 -4.81
C SER A 291 -29.93 2.69 -4.62
N ALA A 292 -31.15 2.48 -5.12
CA ALA A 292 -31.89 1.21 -5.01
C ALA A 292 -31.26 0.04 -5.81
N ASN A 293 -30.37 0.33 -6.75
CA ASN A 293 -29.68 -0.64 -7.59
C ASN A 293 -28.25 -0.99 -7.10
N PHE A 294 -27.77 -0.34 -6.05
CA PHE A 294 -26.49 -0.68 -5.42
C PHE A 294 -26.54 -2.10 -4.85
N GLY A 295 -25.49 -2.88 -5.09
CA GLY A 295 -25.43 -4.32 -4.82
C GLY A 295 -26.14 -5.19 -5.87
N LYS A 296 -26.73 -4.60 -6.92
CA LYS A 296 -27.44 -5.30 -8.00
C LYS A 296 -26.84 -5.04 -9.38
N GLY A 297 -25.70 -4.39 -9.45
CA GLY A 297 -24.99 -4.06 -10.70
C GLY A 297 -25.14 -2.60 -11.10
N ALA A 298 -25.13 -1.67 -10.17
CA ALA A 298 -25.06 -0.24 -10.43
C ALA A 298 -23.66 0.14 -10.92
N ILE A 299 -23.56 0.81 -12.06
CA ILE A 299 -22.28 1.25 -12.63
C ILE A 299 -21.57 2.28 -11.73
N GLU A 300 -22.33 3.10 -11.03
CA GLU A 300 -21.85 4.07 -10.04
C GLU A 300 -21.19 3.38 -8.85
N GLY A 301 -21.70 2.19 -8.46
CA GLY A 301 -21.15 1.34 -7.40
C GLY A 301 -19.82 0.67 -7.77
N VAL A 302 -19.42 0.73 -9.05
CA VAL A 302 -18.06 0.38 -9.52
C VAL A 302 -17.22 1.65 -9.64
N ALA A 303 -17.76 2.71 -10.22
CA ALA A 303 -17.01 3.91 -10.58
C ALA A 303 -16.44 4.67 -9.37
N ALA A 304 -17.23 4.88 -8.33
CA ALA A 304 -16.81 5.64 -7.15
C ALA A 304 -15.73 4.91 -6.33
N PRO A 305 -15.91 3.63 -5.93
CA PRO A 305 -14.89 2.93 -5.15
C PRO A 305 -13.60 2.70 -5.93
N GLU A 306 -13.64 2.43 -7.24
CA GLU A 306 -12.44 2.26 -8.04
C GLU A 306 -11.63 3.55 -8.19
N ALA A 307 -12.30 4.67 -8.42
CA ALA A 307 -11.64 5.96 -8.43
C ALA A 307 -11.02 6.29 -7.05
N ALA A 308 -11.74 6.02 -5.97
CA ALA A 308 -11.24 6.24 -4.61
C ALA A 308 -10.10 5.29 -4.23
N ASN A 309 -10.15 4.04 -4.66
CA ASN A 309 -9.09 3.05 -4.49
C ASN A 309 -7.76 3.58 -5.05
N ASN A 310 -7.75 3.93 -6.32
CA ASN A 310 -6.54 4.39 -6.99
C ASN A 310 -6.08 5.77 -6.48
N ALA A 311 -7.00 6.70 -6.21
CA ALA A 311 -6.66 7.96 -5.59
C ALA A 311 -6.04 7.77 -4.20
N GLY A 312 -6.60 6.91 -3.37
CA GLY A 312 -6.08 6.60 -2.03
C GLY A 312 -4.71 5.91 -2.07
N ALA A 313 -4.53 4.98 -3.02
CA ALA A 313 -3.25 4.32 -3.24
C ALA A 313 -2.16 5.33 -3.61
N GLN A 314 -2.43 6.24 -4.53
CA GLN A 314 -1.44 7.24 -4.96
C GLN A 314 -1.22 8.33 -3.91
N ALA A 315 -2.28 8.84 -3.27
CA ALA A 315 -2.16 9.87 -2.23
C ALA A 315 -1.33 9.39 -1.03
N SER A 316 -1.24 8.09 -0.79
CA SER A 316 -0.41 7.51 0.27
C SER A 316 1.10 7.75 0.08
N PHE A 317 1.54 8.12 -1.12
CA PHE A 317 2.92 8.56 -1.37
C PHE A 317 3.23 9.93 -0.76
N ILE A 318 2.23 10.78 -0.51
CA ILE A 318 2.44 12.11 0.09
C ILE A 318 3.14 11.99 1.45
N PRO A 319 2.55 11.33 2.48
CA PRO A 319 3.21 11.23 3.78
C PRO A 319 4.53 10.44 3.71
N MET A 320 4.63 9.44 2.85
CA MET A 320 5.86 8.68 2.66
C MET A 320 7.01 9.56 2.17
N LEU A 321 6.79 10.36 1.13
CA LEU A 321 7.83 11.17 0.50
C LEU A 321 8.13 12.46 1.28
N THR A 322 7.13 13.02 1.98
CA THR A 322 7.28 14.32 2.65
C THR A 322 7.57 14.22 4.14
N LEU A 323 7.05 13.20 4.81
CA LEU A 323 7.19 12.99 6.26
C LEU A 323 8.06 11.76 6.60
N GLY A 324 8.30 10.88 5.62
CA GLY A 324 9.00 9.62 5.85
C GLY A 324 8.18 8.59 6.65
N ILE A 325 6.85 8.69 6.63
CA ILE A 325 5.97 7.82 7.39
C ILE A 325 5.07 7.03 6.45
N PRO A 326 4.99 5.71 6.63
CA PRO A 326 4.10 4.89 5.84
C PRO A 326 2.65 5.06 6.30
N SER A 327 1.76 5.35 5.36
CA SER A 327 0.32 5.41 5.63
C SER A 327 -0.37 4.03 5.55
N ASN A 328 0.29 3.05 4.97
CA ASN A 328 -0.21 1.68 4.82
C ASN A 328 0.97 0.69 4.65
N PRO A 329 0.71 -0.64 4.69
CA PRO A 329 1.76 -1.65 4.57
C PRO A 329 2.58 -1.59 3.28
N VAL A 330 1.98 -1.19 2.15
CA VAL A 330 2.70 -1.02 0.89
C VAL A 330 3.72 0.11 1.00
N MET A 331 3.32 1.24 1.58
CA MET A 331 4.24 2.37 1.82
C MET A 331 5.35 2.00 2.80
N ALA A 332 5.08 1.10 3.75
CA ALA A 332 6.11 0.55 4.62
C ALA A 332 7.17 -0.25 3.82
N LEU A 333 6.74 -1.10 2.89
CA LEU A 333 7.65 -1.80 1.97
C LEU A 333 8.45 -0.82 1.09
N MET A 334 7.82 0.24 0.61
CA MET A 334 8.48 1.28 -0.18
C MET A 334 9.54 2.03 0.63
N ILE A 335 9.25 2.35 1.91
CA ILE A 335 10.23 2.93 2.84
C ILE A 335 11.40 1.97 3.05
N GLY A 336 11.11 0.69 3.27
CA GLY A 336 12.15 -0.34 3.37
C GLY A 336 13.04 -0.38 2.12
N ALA A 337 12.44 -0.29 0.92
CA ALA A 337 13.19 -0.20 -0.33
C ALA A 337 14.08 1.05 -0.39
N MET A 338 13.56 2.21 0.04
CA MET A 338 14.35 3.44 0.09
C MET A 338 15.54 3.31 1.03
N ILE A 339 15.35 2.79 2.24
CA ILE A 339 16.40 2.60 3.25
C ILE A 339 17.51 1.68 2.71
N ILE A 340 17.14 0.59 2.06
CA ILE A 340 18.10 -0.36 1.47
C ILE A 340 18.89 0.29 0.31
N GLN A 341 18.27 1.18 -0.44
CA GLN A 341 18.93 1.99 -1.46
C GLN A 341 19.76 3.15 -0.89
N GLY A 342 19.90 3.23 0.44
CA GLY A 342 20.64 4.30 1.12
C GLY A 342 19.92 5.64 1.15
N ILE A 343 18.63 5.67 0.89
CA ILE A 343 17.82 6.89 0.86
C ILE A 343 17.03 7.00 2.17
N GLN A 344 17.28 8.06 2.91
CA GLN A 344 16.50 8.36 4.11
C GLN A 344 15.14 8.96 3.69
N PRO A 345 14.00 8.29 3.97
CA PRO A 345 12.68 8.83 3.66
C PRO A 345 12.38 10.07 4.49
N GLY A 346 11.66 11.02 3.91
CA GLY A 346 11.29 12.25 4.59
C GLY A 346 11.47 13.51 3.73
N PRO A 347 11.36 14.73 4.32
CA PRO A 347 11.29 15.96 3.56
C PRO A 347 12.60 16.29 2.80
N ALA A 348 13.74 15.75 3.26
CA ALA A 348 15.02 15.92 2.60
C ALA A 348 15.08 15.27 1.21
N VAL A 349 14.27 14.23 0.94
CA VAL A 349 14.23 13.56 -0.38
C VAL A 349 13.95 14.53 -1.51
N MET A 350 13.06 15.50 -1.29
CA MET A 350 12.71 16.46 -2.32
C MET A 350 13.86 17.41 -2.67
N THR A 351 14.72 17.73 -1.71
CA THR A 351 15.85 18.67 -1.89
C THR A 351 17.15 17.96 -2.23
N GLU A 352 17.44 16.84 -1.60
CA GLU A 352 18.68 16.08 -1.79
C GLU A 352 18.62 15.10 -2.97
N GLN A 353 17.43 14.60 -3.27
CA GLN A 353 17.17 13.61 -4.32
C GLN A 353 16.02 14.05 -5.26
N PRO A 354 16.09 15.26 -5.87
CA PRO A 354 14.97 15.80 -6.66
C PRO A 354 14.60 14.91 -7.86
N ALA A 355 15.57 14.24 -8.48
CA ALA A 355 15.33 13.32 -9.56
C ALA A 355 14.47 12.11 -9.11
N LEU A 356 14.71 11.63 -7.90
CA LEU A 356 13.92 10.53 -7.33
C LEU A 356 12.50 11.00 -7.02
N PHE A 357 12.35 12.12 -6.32
CA PHE A 357 11.05 12.65 -5.94
C PHE A 357 10.19 12.97 -7.17
N TRP A 358 10.67 13.86 -8.04
CA TRP A 358 9.90 14.32 -9.20
C TRP A 358 9.79 13.27 -10.28
N GLY A 359 10.82 12.42 -10.46
CA GLY A 359 10.80 11.27 -11.38
C GLY A 359 9.75 10.25 -10.96
N LEU A 360 9.69 9.90 -9.66
CA LEU A 360 8.67 9.00 -9.14
C LEU A 360 7.26 9.57 -9.32
N VAL A 361 7.02 10.84 -8.96
CA VAL A 361 5.73 11.49 -9.13
C VAL A 361 5.30 11.51 -10.61
N ALA A 362 6.18 11.94 -11.51
CA ALA A 362 5.87 11.97 -12.94
C ALA A 362 5.66 10.57 -13.54
N SER A 363 6.36 9.55 -13.04
CA SER A 363 6.19 8.15 -13.47
C SER A 363 4.78 7.61 -13.25
N MET A 364 4.05 8.17 -12.29
CA MET A 364 2.67 7.77 -12.01
C MET A 364 1.74 8.02 -13.21
N TRP A 365 1.95 9.08 -13.97
CA TRP A 365 1.20 9.33 -15.20
C TRP A 365 1.51 8.28 -16.27
N PHE A 366 2.80 7.95 -16.47
CA PHE A 366 3.20 6.91 -17.41
C PHE A 366 2.66 5.55 -16.99
N GLY A 367 2.79 5.20 -15.70
CA GLY A 367 2.25 3.95 -15.15
C GLY A 367 0.75 3.83 -15.31
N ASN A 368 -0.01 4.88 -14.98
CA ASN A 368 -1.46 4.89 -15.16
C ASN A 368 -1.88 4.70 -16.63
N LEU A 369 -1.18 5.35 -17.57
CA LEU A 369 -1.44 5.17 -19.00
C LEU A 369 -1.13 3.73 -19.44
N MET A 370 0.03 3.19 -19.02
CA MET A 370 0.42 1.81 -19.31
C MET A 370 -0.61 0.81 -18.78
N LEU A 371 -1.16 1.06 -17.59
CA LEU A 371 -2.17 0.18 -16.98
C LEU A 371 -3.48 0.15 -17.74
N VAL A 372 -3.94 1.27 -18.28
CA VAL A 372 -5.11 1.28 -19.18
C VAL A 372 -4.84 0.42 -20.42
N ILE A 373 -3.66 0.58 -21.03
CA ILE A 373 -3.26 -0.20 -22.22
C ILE A 373 -3.12 -1.68 -21.87
N LEU A 374 -2.55 -2.03 -20.72
CA LEU A 374 -2.38 -3.41 -20.29
C LEU A 374 -3.71 -4.07 -19.91
N ASN A 375 -4.62 -3.34 -19.25
CA ASN A 375 -5.82 -3.98 -18.68
C ASN A 375 -6.99 -4.03 -19.66
N LEU A 376 -7.24 -3.03 -20.51
CA LEU A 376 -8.38 -3.06 -21.42
C LEU A 376 -8.12 -3.89 -22.69
N PRO A 377 -7.12 -3.61 -23.52
CA PRO A 377 -6.87 -4.41 -24.72
C PRO A 377 -6.46 -5.85 -24.44
N LEU A 378 -5.71 -6.08 -23.33
CA LEU A 378 -5.17 -7.40 -22.99
C LEU A 378 -6.06 -8.19 -22.02
N ILE A 379 -7.30 -7.76 -21.79
CA ILE A 379 -8.22 -8.44 -20.86
C ILE A 379 -8.36 -9.94 -21.13
N GLY A 380 -8.30 -10.35 -22.39
CA GLY A 380 -8.34 -11.77 -22.78
C GLY A 380 -7.16 -12.59 -22.25
N LEU A 381 -5.99 -11.96 -22.05
CA LEU A 381 -4.82 -12.58 -21.43
C LEU A 381 -5.06 -12.78 -19.93
N TRP A 382 -5.55 -11.75 -19.25
CA TRP A 382 -5.83 -11.79 -17.82
C TRP A 382 -6.92 -12.79 -17.47
N VAL A 383 -7.99 -12.86 -18.28
CA VAL A 383 -9.03 -13.90 -18.14
C VAL A 383 -8.44 -15.31 -18.19
N LYS A 384 -7.48 -15.57 -19.09
CA LYS A 384 -6.79 -16.87 -19.16
C LYS A 384 -5.92 -17.10 -17.91
N LEU A 385 -5.25 -16.07 -17.41
CA LEU A 385 -4.39 -16.16 -16.23
C LEU A 385 -5.20 -16.46 -14.97
N VAL A 386 -6.35 -15.80 -14.77
CA VAL A 386 -7.29 -16.08 -13.65
C VAL A 386 -7.74 -17.54 -13.63
N SER A 387 -7.83 -18.17 -14.80
CA SER A 387 -8.27 -19.57 -14.89
C SER A 387 -7.16 -20.60 -14.64
N VAL A 388 -5.92 -20.16 -14.43
CA VAL A 388 -4.81 -21.07 -14.06
C VAL A 388 -4.95 -21.48 -12.59
N PRO A 389 -5.03 -22.80 -12.28
CA PRO A 389 -5.11 -23.24 -10.89
C PRO A 389 -3.89 -22.80 -10.08
N TYR A 390 -4.15 -22.28 -8.88
CA TYR A 390 -3.10 -21.72 -8.02
C TYR A 390 -2.01 -22.75 -7.65
N HIS A 391 -2.37 -24.01 -7.48
CA HIS A 391 -1.42 -25.10 -7.17
C HIS A 391 -0.32 -25.30 -8.25
N ARG A 392 -0.52 -24.80 -9.48
CA ARG A 392 0.51 -24.81 -10.54
C ARG A 392 1.45 -23.60 -10.47
N LEU A 393 0.99 -22.50 -9.90
CA LEU A 393 1.72 -21.24 -9.84
C LEU A 393 2.61 -21.13 -8.60
N PHE A 394 2.12 -21.64 -7.44
CA PHE A 394 2.83 -21.44 -6.19
C PHE A 394 4.27 -21.98 -6.15
N PRO A 395 4.62 -23.15 -6.79
CA PRO A 395 5.99 -23.61 -6.74
C PRO A 395 6.98 -22.63 -7.39
N ALA A 396 6.57 -22.05 -8.53
CA ALA A 396 7.39 -21.04 -9.20
C ALA A 396 7.54 -19.80 -8.32
N ILE A 397 6.46 -19.33 -7.67
CA ILE A 397 6.50 -18.17 -6.78
C ILE A 397 7.44 -18.44 -5.59
N VAL A 398 7.36 -19.61 -4.96
CA VAL A 398 8.26 -19.99 -3.84
C VAL A 398 9.72 -20.00 -4.28
N VAL A 399 10.02 -20.57 -5.45
CA VAL A 399 11.39 -20.57 -6.00
C VAL A 399 11.89 -19.13 -6.22
N PHE A 400 11.07 -18.24 -6.77
CA PHE A 400 11.43 -16.83 -6.92
C PHE A 400 11.65 -16.14 -5.57
N CYS A 401 10.85 -16.42 -4.55
CA CYS A 401 11.06 -15.90 -3.20
C CYS A 401 12.40 -16.35 -2.62
N VAL A 402 12.73 -17.64 -2.75
CA VAL A 402 14.00 -18.20 -2.25
C VAL A 402 15.21 -17.57 -2.97
N ILE A 403 15.16 -17.50 -4.31
CA ILE A 403 16.21 -16.87 -5.10
C ILE A 403 16.34 -15.39 -4.72
N GLY A 404 15.22 -14.68 -4.58
CA GLY A 404 15.17 -13.28 -4.20
C GLY A 404 15.86 -13.03 -2.85
N VAL A 405 15.45 -13.76 -1.81
CA VAL A 405 16.04 -13.61 -0.47
C VAL A 405 17.52 -13.98 -0.47
N PHE A 406 17.90 -15.07 -1.12
CA PHE A 406 19.30 -15.46 -1.20
C PHE A 406 20.16 -14.41 -1.89
N SER A 407 19.64 -13.76 -2.93
CA SER A 407 20.36 -12.72 -3.67
C SER A 407 20.65 -11.44 -2.87
N LEU A 408 19.96 -11.22 -1.72
CA LEU A 408 20.17 -10.05 -0.88
C LEU A 408 21.42 -10.14 -0.01
N SER A 409 21.61 -11.27 0.63
CA SER A 409 22.62 -11.47 1.66
C SER A 409 23.62 -12.59 1.35
N ASN A 410 23.32 -13.39 0.34
CA ASN A 410 24.06 -14.61 -0.03
C ASN A 410 24.19 -15.61 1.15
N THR A 411 23.20 -15.60 2.07
CA THR A 411 23.18 -16.49 3.22
C THR A 411 21.98 -17.43 3.17
N THR A 412 22.18 -18.68 3.56
CA THR A 412 21.08 -19.64 3.73
C THR A 412 20.26 -19.37 4.98
N PHE A 413 20.80 -18.64 5.95
CA PHE A 413 20.10 -18.24 7.16
C PHE A 413 18.83 -17.47 6.83
N ASP A 414 18.89 -16.52 5.91
CA ASP A 414 17.74 -15.71 5.51
C ASP A 414 16.64 -16.54 4.84
N ILE A 415 16.99 -17.63 4.14
CA ILE A 415 15.97 -18.55 3.59
C ILE A 415 15.22 -19.26 4.71
N TYR A 416 15.94 -19.80 5.71
CA TYR A 416 15.29 -20.44 6.86
C TYR A 416 14.47 -19.44 7.68
N PHE A 417 14.98 -18.22 7.80
CA PHE A 417 14.31 -17.16 8.52
C PHE A 417 13.04 -16.70 7.78
N MET A 418 13.08 -16.58 6.45
CA MET A 418 11.90 -16.36 5.63
C MET A 418 10.86 -17.47 5.79
N ALA A 419 11.28 -18.74 5.84
CA ALA A 419 10.38 -19.86 6.08
C ALA A 419 9.74 -19.79 7.47
N LEU A 420 10.50 -19.43 8.51
CA LEU A 420 9.97 -19.18 9.86
C LEU A 420 8.91 -18.07 9.86
N PHE A 421 9.18 -16.95 9.22
CA PHE A 421 8.20 -15.86 9.10
C PHE A 421 7.02 -16.25 8.21
N GLY A 422 7.20 -17.13 7.23
CA GLY A 422 6.11 -17.71 6.46
C GLY A 422 5.16 -18.54 7.32
N PHE A 423 5.71 -19.37 8.20
CA PHE A 423 4.93 -20.10 9.18
C PHE A 423 4.22 -19.17 10.17
N LEU A 424 4.92 -18.14 10.68
CA LEU A 424 4.31 -17.14 11.56
C LEU A 424 3.19 -16.37 10.84
N GLY A 425 3.38 -16.00 9.58
CA GLY A 425 2.35 -15.33 8.76
C GLY A 425 1.08 -16.17 8.61
N TYR A 426 1.25 -17.48 8.35
CA TYR A 426 0.14 -18.42 8.34
C TYR A 426 -0.56 -18.51 9.72
N LEU A 427 0.22 -18.61 10.81
CA LEU A 427 -0.32 -18.66 12.17
C LEU A 427 -1.07 -17.38 12.53
N PHE A 428 -0.54 -16.20 12.17
CA PHE A 428 -1.21 -14.93 12.40
C PHE A 428 -2.57 -14.86 11.73
N ARG A 429 -2.69 -15.34 10.49
CA ARG A 429 -3.98 -15.45 9.81
C ARG A 429 -4.95 -16.39 10.52
N LYS A 430 -4.49 -17.57 10.94
CA LYS A 430 -5.33 -18.50 11.70
C LYS A 430 -5.80 -17.94 13.04
N LEU A 431 -4.98 -17.11 13.66
CA LEU A 431 -5.32 -16.42 14.91
C LEU A 431 -6.05 -15.10 14.67
N GLU A 432 -6.39 -14.75 13.43
CA GLU A 432 -7.00 -13.47 13.05
C GLU A 432 -6.19 -12.27 13.58
N CYS A 433 -4.87 -12.36 13.51
CA CYS A 433 -3.93 -11.28 13.81
C CYS A 433 -3.49 -10.65 12.50
N GLU A 434 -3.86 -9.40 12.25
CA GLU A 434 -3.46 -8.70 11.03
C GLU A 434 -1.95 -8.37 11.06
N PRO A 435 -1.15 -8.81 10.05
CA PRO A 435 0.30 -8.59 10.06
C PRO A 435 0.73 -7.14 9.75
N ALA A 436 -0.16 -6.33 9.16
CA ALA A 436 0.16 -4.97 8.76
C ALA A 436 0.65 -4.06 9.90
N PRO A 437 0.00 -4.02 11.08
CA PRO A 437 0.50 -3.28 12.24
C PRO A 437 1.89 -3.72 12.70
N MET A 438 2.20 -5.02 12.60
CA MET A 438 3.53 -5.52 12.93
C MET A 438 4.60 -4.97 11.98
N LEU A 439 4.33 -4.95 10.67
CA LEU A 439 5.26 -4.42 9.68
C LEU A 439 5.55 -2.93 9.92
N LEU A 440 4.51 -2.16 10.26
CA LEU A 440 4.67 -0.75 10.62
C LEU A 440 5.49 -0.58 11.89
N GLY A 441 5.24 -1.39 12.92
CA GLY A 441 6.04 -1.41 14.14
C GLY A 441 7.50 -1.76 13.87
N PHE A 442 7.76 -2.72 12.99
CA PHE A 442 9.11 -3.14 12.62
C PHE A 442 9.91 -1.99 11.97
N ILE A 443 9.31 -1.25 11.04
CA ILE A 443 9.97 -0.14 10.34
C ILE A 443 10.09 1.10 11.23
N LEU A 444 9.01 1.46 11.91
CA LEU A 444 8.98 2.69 12.70
C LEU A 444 9.70 2.54 14.04
N GLY A 445 9.90 1.30 14.55
CA GLY A 445 10.55 1.05 15.85
C GLY A 445 11.93 1.68 16.00
N PRO A 446 12.90 1.35 15.15
CA PRO A 446 14.24 1.93 15.17
C PRO A 446 14.22 3.45 15.03
N MET A 447 13.43 3.97 14.10
CA MET A 447 13.28 5.41 13.87
C MET A 447 12.69 6.11 15.09
N MET A 448 11.66 5.54 15.70
CA MET A 448 10.99 6.07 16.87
C MET A 448 11.94 6.12 18.08
N GLU A 449 12.73 5.06 18.29
CA GLU A 449 13.77 5.05 19.32
C GLU A 449 14.82 6.13 19.09
N GLU A 450 15.32 6.25 17.86
CA GLU A 450 16.32 7.24 17.49
C GLU A 450 15.82 8.67 17.74
N TYR A 451 14.62 9.01 17.29
CA TYR A 451 14.06 10.34 17.48
C TYR A 451 13.73 10.63 18.95
N LEU A 452 13.24 9.64 19.71
CA LEU A 452 13.03 9.79 21.15
C LEU A 452 14.35 10.10 21.89
N ARG A 453 15.38 9.32 21.58
CA ARG A 453 16.72 9.52 22.19
C ARG A 453 17.29 10.90 21.83
N ARG A 454 17.22 11.30 20.57
CA ARG A 454 17.65 12.63 20.12
C ARG A 454 16.87 13.74 20.83
N ALA A 455 15.55 13.59 20.98
CA ALA A 455 14.71 14.57 21.69
C ALA A 455 15.13 14.69 23.16
N LEU A 456 15.36 13.56 23.83
CA LEU A 456 15.82 13.54 25.23
C LEU A 456 17.22 14.10 25.37
N LEU A 457 18.16 13.79 24.49
CA LEU A 457 19.51 14.36 24.52
C LEU A 457 19.48 15.90 24.39
N LEU A 458 18.71 16.43 23.43
CA LEU A 458 18.57 17.88 23.23
C LEU A 458 17.90 18.57 24.42
N SER A 459 17.00 17.88 25.13
CA SER A 459 16.31 18.39 26.32
C SER A 459 17.02 18.07 27.64
N LYS A 460 18.27 17.63 27.60
CA LYS A 460 19.07 17.23 28.77
C LYS A 460 18.37 16.18 29.66
N GLY A 461 17.71 15.21 29.03
CA GLY A 461 16.99 14.12 29.68
C GLY A 461 15.57 14.43 30.11
N SER A 462 15.03 15.62 29.81
CA SER A 462 13.68 15.98 30.20
C SER A 462 12.62 15.46 29.20
N PRO A 463 11.72 14.54 29.61
CA PRO A 463 10.64 14.08 28.74
C PRO A 463 9.56 15.14 28.50
N MET A 464 9.60 16.24 29.26
CA MET A 464 8.67 17.37 29.08
C MET A 464 8.75 17.99 27.68
N VAL A 465 9.86 17.80 26.96
CA VAL A 465 10.02 18.28 25.59
C VAL A 465 8.91 17.76 24.67
N LEU A 466 8.38 16.58 24.90
CA LEU A 466 7.32 15.97 24.12
C LEU A 466 5.96 16.70 24.27
N VAL A 467 5.72 17.33 25.43
CA VAL A 467 4.46 18.03 25.72
C VAL A 467 4.59 19.54 25.75
N THR A 468 5.81 20.10 25.82
CA THR A 468 6.04 21.54 25.78
C THR A 468 6.16 22.08 24.35
N ARG A 469 6.55 21.24 23.39
CA ARG A 469 6.59 21.62 21.98
C ARG A 469 5.18 21.49 21.38
N PRO A 470 4.60 22.58 20.84
CA PRO A 470 3.16 22.62 20.51
C PRO A 470 2.75 21.57 19.46
N ILE A 471 3.56 21.36 18.41
CA ILE A 471 3.26 20.38 17.35
C ILE A 471 3.32 18.95 17.93
N SER A 472 4.37 18.63 18.70
CA SER A 472 4.53 17.32 19.35
C SER A 472 3.38 17.05 20.32
N ALA A 473 3.03 18.00 21.19
CA ALA A 473 1.93 17.90 22.13
C ALA A 473 0.58 17.68 21.41
N THR A 474 0.31 18.42 20.34
CA THR A 474 -0.91 18.26 19.56
C THR A 474 -1.02 16.86 18.96
N MET A 475 0.06 16.32 18.40
CA MET A 475 0.08 14.97 17.83
C MET A 475 -0.14 13.90 18.89
N LEU A 476 0.45 14.03 20.09
CA LEU A 476 0.26 13.09 21.19
C LEU A 476 -1.16 13.17 21.77
N VAL A 477 -1.73 14.36 21.86
CA VAL A 477 -3.13 14.55 22.27
C VAL A 477 -4.08 13.91 21.27
N LEU A 478 -3.83 14.11 19.96
CA LEU A 478 -4.61 13.46 18.91
C LEU A 478 -4.47 11.93 18.97
N ALA A 479 -3.25 11.40 19.11
CA ALA A 479 -3.01 9.96 19.25
C ALA A 479 -3.78 9.38 20.45
N THR A 480 -3.68 10.04 21.60
CA THR A 480 -4.39 9.64 22.83
C THR A 480 -5.90 9.72 22.65
N GLY A 481 -6.42 10.80 22.05
CA GLY A 481 -7.85 10.96 21.79
C GLY A 481 -8.39 9.90 20.83
N VAL A 482 -7.66 9.60 19.78
CA VAL A 482 -7.97 8.52 18.82
C VAL A 482 -7.98 7.16 19.52
N MET A 483 -6.98 6.85 20.33
CA MET A 483 -6.91 5.59 21.08
C MET A 483 -8.08 5.46 22.05
N ILE A 484 -8.39 6.50 22.83
CA ILE A 484 -9.51 6.51 23.77
C ILE A 484 -10.83 6.32 23.01
N SER A 485 -11.01 7.01 21.88
CA SER A 485 -12.27 6.91 21.10
C SER A 485 -12.57 5.48 20.67
N VAL A 486 -11.54 4.73 20.27
CA VAL A 486 -11.69 3.33 19.82
C VAL A 486 -11.91 2.37 20.98
N MET A 487 -11.45 2.71 22.19
CA MET A 487 -11.71 1.91 23.39
C MET A 487 -13.14 2.07 23.91
N LEU A 488 -13.88 3.13 23.50
CA LEU A 488 -15.25 3.35 23.93
C LEU A 488 -16.21 2.29 23.33
N PRO A 489 -17.12 1.70 24.14
CA PRO A 489 -18.02 0.62 23.69
C PRO A 489 -18.89 0.98 22.49
N ALA A 490 -19.32 2.25 22.39
CA ALA A 490 -20.16 2.74 21.30
C ALA A 490 -19.44 2.71 19.92
N TRP A 491 -18.14 3.00 19.90
CA TRP A 491 -17.31 2.96 18.68
C TRP A 491 -16.88 1.54 18.33
N ARG A 492 -16.65 0.72 19.35
CA ARG A 492 -16.31 -0.69 19.19
C ARG A 492 -17.43 -1.46 18.48
N LYS A 493 -18.68 -1.27 18.90
CA LYS A 493 -19.86 -1.89 18.27
C LYS A 493 -20.04 -1.44 16.81
N LYS A 494 -19.87 -0.14 16.54
CA LYS A 494 -19.97 0.44 15.20
C LYS A 494 -18.86 -0.03 14.26
N ARG A 495 -17.65 -0.27 14.79
CA ARG A 495 -16.52 -0.83 14.04
C ARG A 495 -16.79 -2.30 13.68
N GLU A 496 -17.27 -3.12 14.60
CA GLU A 496 -17.64 -4.51 14.35
C GLU A 496 -18.75 -4.59 13.28
N GLU A 497 -19.72 -3.68 13.30
CA GLU A 497 -20.79 -3.59 12.28
C GLU A 497 -20.26 -3.23 10.87
N VAL A 498 -19.25 -2.35 10.77
CA VAL A 498 -18.70 -1.92 9.48
C VAL A 498 -17.80 -2.98 8.83
N PHE A 499 -17.18 -3.86 9.62
CA PHE A 499 -16.25 -4.88 9.13
C PHE A 499 -16.82 -6.30 9.10
N VAL A 500 -18.07 -6.53 9.53
CA VAL A 500 -18.77 -7.83 9.53
C VAL A 500 -19.82 -7.92 8.41
N GLU A 501 -20.24 -6.81 7.79
CA GLU A 501 -21.08 -6.80 6.58
C GLU A 501 -20.17 -6.80 5.30
#